data_d05cc7dd76635e67c32b97204748da93
#
_entry.id   d05cc7dd76635e67c32b97204748da93
#
_cell.length_a   1.000
_cell.length_b   1.000
_cell.length_c   1.000
_cell.angle_alpha   90.00
_cell.angle_beta   90.00
_cell.angle_gamma   90.00
#
_symmetry.space_group_name_H-M   'P 1'
#
loop_
_entity.id
_entity.type
_entity.pdbx_description
1 polymer ?
#
loop_
_entity_poly.entity_id
_entity_poly.type
_entity_poly.pdbx_seq_one_letter_code
_entity_poly.pdbx_strand_id
1 'polypeptide(L)'
;DIDGLYEVYWADGQKFNLYNASMGGDLAGLIQMRDGNNGENFTGQVTATGTTTTADGKTHDTVTVKVTKAYLQDLNKCNLSDQGGIIDLGNQEFYYDSWEYTCEYDANGNATYTYTFTLSDSEKNPRGITNDRVGKKAEIGTDLSYQGIPYYMNQMNEWIRTFSQKFNDILTSGYSGSGDPGVKMFTGNKATSSEQFLLDDAAKRYDKQEKKNSKVTVKVNDDSYYRLTAKNFDILDAMEQDPSLMANRKNASDGVEQNDLLNDLKNLATDKSKM
;
A
#
# COMPACT_ATOMS: atom_id res chain seq x y z
N ASP A 1 -3.04 19.14 6.61
CA ASP A 1 -3.97 18.11 6.16
C ASP A 1 -3.25 16.78 6.15
N ILE A 2 -3.46 15.97 7.17
CA ILE A 2 -2.89 14.63 7.29
C ILE A 2 -3.99 13.67 6.88
N ASP A 3 -3.68 12.67 6.06
CA ASP A 3 -4.61 11.67 5.52
C ASP A 3 -5.77 12.26 4.69
N GLY A 4 -5.60 13.46 4.12
CA GLY A 4 -6.63 14.11 3.31
C GLY A 4 -7.83 14.66 4.08
N LEU A 5 -7.81 14.62 5.40
CA LEU A 5 -8.87 15.16 6.25
C LEU A 5 -8.71 16.68 6.42
N TYR A 6 -9.82 17.41 6.36
CA TYR A 6 -9.80 18.85 6.57
C TYR A 6 -9.99 19.19 8.03
N GLU A 7 -9.16 20.08 8.53
CA GLU A 7 -9.35 20.69 9.84
C GLU A 7 -9.98 22.07 9.69
N VAL A 8 -10.96 22.37 10.53
CA VAL A 8 -11.63 23.67 10.59
C VAL A 8 -11.42 24.27 11.97
N TYR A 9 -11.11 25.53 11.97
CA TYR A 9 -10.88 26.27 13.21
C TYR A 9 -11.84 27.44 13.29
N TRP A 10 -12.27 27.77 14.52
CA TRP A 10 -12.93 29.02 14.82
C TRP A 10 -11.95 30.19 14.61
N ALA A 11 -12.49 31.41 14.44
CA ALA A 11 -11.67 32.61 14.29
C ALA A 11 -10.73 32.89 15.49
N ASP A 12 -11.01 32.34 16.64
CA ASP A 12 -10.19 32.38 17.85
C ASP A 12 -9.10 31.31 17.91
N GLY A 13 -8.96 30.48 16.86
CA GLY A 13 -7.97 29.41 16.76
C GLY A 13 -8.37 28.10 17.45
N GLN A 14 -9.56 27.98 18.01
CA GLN A 14 -10.05 26.72 18.56
C GLN A 14 -10.48 25.77 17.43
N LYS A 15 -10.10 24.50 17.55
CA LYS A 15 -10.47 23.47 16.56
C LYS A 15 -11.98 23.20 16.61
N PHE A 16 -12.61 23.26 15.45
CA PHE A 16 -14.01 22.87 15.28
C PHE A 16 -14.09 21.38 14.95
N ASN A 17 -14.78 20.59 15.77
CA ASN A 17 -14.94 19.18 15.53
C ASN A 17 -16.02 18.92 14.46
N LEU A 18 -15.58 18.74 13.21
CA LEU A 18 -16.43 18.40 12.05
C LEU A 18 -17.15 17.05 12.19
N TYR A 19 -16.62 16.16 13.02
CA TYR A 19 -17.09 14.78 13.16
C TYR A 19 -17.81 14.52 14.47
N ASN A 20 -18.29 15.59 15.12
CA ASN A 20 -19.08 15.47 16.34
C ASN A 20 -20.37 14.71 16.05
N ALA A 21 -20.65 13.67 16.83
CA ALA A 21 -21.84 12.83 16.70
C ALA A 21 -23.16 13.58 16.84
N SER A 22 -23.16 14.76 17.47
CA SER A 22 -24.33 15.63 17.59
C SER A 22 -24.54 16.56 16.38
N MET A 23 -23.58 16.62 15.45
CA MET A 23 -23.70 17.38 14.22
C MET A 23 -24.60 16.63 13.25
N GLY A 24 -25.68 17.29 12.79
CA GLY A 24 -26.66 16.67 11.89
C GLY A 24 -26.92 17.53 10.66
N GLY A 25 -27.89 17.08 9.85
CA GLY A 25 -28.33 17.77 8.63
C GLY A 25 -27.46 17.49 7.41
N ASP A 26 -27.81 18.14 6.27
CA ASP A 26 -27.20 17.90 4.96
C ASP A 26 -25.70 18.16 4.95
N LEU A 27 -25.24 19.20 5.64
CA LEU A 27 -23.82 19.54 5.73
C LEU A 27 -23.01 18.43 6.40
N ALA A 28 -23.51 17.85 7.49
CA ALA A 28 -22.87 16.73 8.16
C ALA A 28 -22.79 15.51 7.22
N GLY A 29 -23.88 15.21 6.49
CA GLY A 29 -23.91 14.13 5.49
C GLY A 29 -22.88 14.33 4.36
N LEU A 30 -22.73 15.55 3.88
CA LEU A 30 -21.74 15.90 2.84
C LEU A 30 -20.29 15.75 3.35
N ILE A 31 -20.02 16.17 4.60
CA ILE A 31 -18.71 16.00 5.24
C ILE A 31 -18.40 14.51 5.42
N GLN A 32 -19.34 13.71 5.89
CA GLN A 32 -19.18 12.26 6.03
C GLN A 32 -18.93 11.58 4.69
N MET A 33 -19.63 12.01 3.64
CA MET A 33 -19.43 11.49 2.29
C MET A 33 -18.04 11.84 1.75
N ARG A 34 -17.57 13.07 1.98
CA ARG A 34 -16.27 13.54 1.52
C ARG A 34 -15.11 12.84 2.23
N ASP A 35 -15.20 12.68 3.55
CA ASP A 35 -14.07 12.30 4.40
C ASP A 35 -14.17 10.88 4.97
N GLY A 36 -15.35 10.26 4.93
CA GLY A 36 -15.58 8.95 5.52
C GLY A 36 -14.75 7.85 4.85
N ASN A 37 -13.89 7.19 5.62
CA ASN A 37 -12.95 6.21 5.09
C ASN A 37 -13.07 4.83 5.72
N ASN A 38 -13.88 4.64 6.75
CA ASN A 38 -14.00 3.38 7.50
C ASN A 38 -12.64 2.69 7.74
N GLY A 39 -11.67 3.49 7.91
CA GLY A 39 -10.37 3.42 8.39
C GLY A 39 -9.32 2.43 8.04
N GLU A 40 -8.20 2.98 7.72
CA GLU A 40 -6.90 2.32 7.89
C GLU A 40 -6.36 2.51 9.32
N ASN A 41 -7.25 2.60 10.29
CA ASN A 41 -6.86 2.55 11.69
C ASN A 41 -6.60 1.10 12.08
N PHE A 42 -5.37 0.78 12.34
CA PHE A 42 -5.01 -0.54 12.85
C PHE A 42 -4.18 -0.44 14.13
N THR A 43 -4.18 -1.53 14.86
CA THR A 43 -3.39 -1.65 16.07
C THR A 43 -2.33 -2.72 15.90
N GLY A 44 -1.15 -2.43 16.47
CA GLY A 44 -0.07 -3.38 16.53
C GLY A 44 0.73 -3.23 17.82
N GLN A 45 1.77 -4.02 17.96
CA GLN A 45 2.69 -3.97 19.10
C GLN A 45 4.01 -3.35 18.65
N VAL A 46 4.49 -2.34 19.37
CA VAL A 46 5.83 -1.78 19.15
C VAL A 46 6.87 -2.84 19.51
N THR A 47 7.69 -3.23 18.55
CA THR A 47 8.75 -4.23 18.74
C THR A 47 10.14 -3.62 18.82
N ALA A 48 10.33 -2.44 18.21
CA ALA A 48 11.58 -1.71 18.26
C ALA A 48 11.36 -0.21 18.08
N THR A 49 12.27 0.57 18.64
CA THR A 49 12.50 1.98 18.31
C THR A 49 13.94 2.16 17.88
N GLY A 50 14.24 3.15 17.07
CA GLY A 50 15.58 3.37 16.56
C GLY A 50 15.68 4.69 15.82
N THR A 51 16.70 4.82 14.99
CA THR A 51 16.91 5.98 14.12
C THR A 51 17.28 5.54 12.72
N THR A 52 16.95 6.35 11.72
CA THR A 52 17.38 6.17 10.34
C THR A 52 17.87 7.50 9.77
N THR A 53 18.81 7.45 8.82
CA THR A 53 19.24 8.65 8.09
C THR A 53 18.58 8.64 6.72
N THR A 54 17.84 9.70 6.42
CA THR A 54 17.15 9.89 5.15
C THR A 54 18.09 10.42 4.06
N ALA A 55 17.64 10.43 2.82
CA ALA A 55 18.48 10.82 1.67
C ALA A 55 18.98 12.28 1.72
N ASP A 56 18.32 13.16 2.48
CA ASP A 56 18.71 14.54 2.75
C ASP A 56 19.79 14.66 3.86
N GLY A 57 20.23 13.51 4.41
CA GLY A 57 21.25 13.45 5.46
C GLY A 57 20.75 13.73 6.88
N LYS A 58 19.45 13.90 7.07
CA LYS A 58 18.85 14.08 8.39
C LYS A 58 18.61 12.74 9.08
N THR A 59 18.74 12.74 10.40
CA THR A 59 18.43 11.58 11.24
C THR A 59 17.01 11.73 11.81
N HIS A 60 16.21 10.71 11.60
CA HIS A 60 14.83 10.61 12.08
C HIS A 60 14.66 9.42 13.01
N ASP A 61 13.81 9.57 14.00
CA ASP A 61 13.39 8.47 14.85
C ASP A 61 12.55 7.47 14.06
N THR A 62 12.61 6.19 14.44
CA THR A 62 11.80 5.13 13.83
C THR A 62 11.06 4.32 14.88
N VAL A 63 9.88 3.84 14.50
CA VAL A 63 9.03 2.93 15.30
C VAL A 63 8.69 1.72 14.45
N THR A 64 9.03 0.54 14.95
CA THR A 64 8.66 -0.73 14.30
C THR A 64 7.48 -1.35 15.03
N VAL A 65 6.41 -1.62 14.30
CA VAL A 65 5.14 -2.14 14.79
C VAL A 65 4.87 -3.50 14.17
N LYS A 66 4.71 -4.53 14.99
CA LYS A 66 4.32 -5.86 14.56
C LYS A 66 2.80 -5.94 14.41
N VAL A 67 2.35 -6.52 13.29
CA VAL A 67 0.94 -6.72 12.97
C VAL A 67 0.58 -8.19 12.87
N THR A 68 -0.66 -8.52 13.21
CA THR A 68 -1.17 -9.89 13.22
C THR A 68 -2.42 -10.08 12.36
N LYS A 69 -3.12 -9.00 12.02
CA LYS A 69 -4.34 -9.09 11.19
C LYS A 69 -3.98 -9.47 9.76
N ALA A 70 -4.68 -10.44 9.20
CA ALA A 70 -4.37 -11.03 7.89
C ALA A 70 -4.31 -10.00 6.75
N TYR A 71 -5.20 -9.00 6.73
CA TYR A 71 -5.19 -7.98 5.67
C TYR A 71 -3.94 -7.09 5.72
N LEU A 72 -3.35 -6.86 6.90
CA LEU A 72 -2.11 -6.09 7.06
C LEU A 72 -0.85 -6.88 6.62
N GLN A 73 -1.00 -8.18 6.37
CA GLN A 73 0.07 -9.04 5.86
C GLN A 73 0.13 -9.03 4.33
N ASP A 74 -0.89 -8.47 3.68
CA ASP A 74 -0.98 -8.31 2.24
C ASP A 74 -0.98 -6.81 1.89
N LEU A 75 0.14 -6.32 1.37
CA LEU A 75 0.28 -4.91 1.00
C LEU A 75 -0.78 -4.42 0.02
N ASN A 76 -1.29 -5.28 -0.86
CA ASN A 76 -2.33 -4.87 -1.82
C ASN A 76 -3.64 -4.48 -1.13
N LYS A 77 -3.86 -5.01 0.08
CA LYS A 77 -5.07 -4.76 0.90
C LYS A 77 -4.89 -3.69 1.97
N CYS A 78 -3.69 -3.15 2.11
CA CYS A 78 -3.38 -2.09 3.05
C CYS A 78 -3.49 -0.73 2.34
N ASN A 79 -4.09 0.27 2.98
CA ASN A 79 -4.28 1.62 2.43
C ASN A 79 -3.66 2.70 3.34
N LEU A 80 -2.50 2.43 3.92
CA LEU A 80 -1.74 3.46 4.62
C LEU A 80 -1.36 4.58 3.67
N SER A 81 -1.43 5.82 4.14
CA SER A 81 -1.04 6.99 3.36
C SER A 81 0.44 6.92 2.97
N ASP A 82 0.75 7.27 1.72
CA ASP A 82 2.11 7.47 1.23
C ASP A 82 2.63 8.91 1.49
N GLN A 83 1.76 9.77 2.02
CA GLN A 83 2.06 11.17 2.35
C GLN A 83 2.34 11.38 3.85
N GLY A 84 2.49 10.31 4.60
CA GLY A 84 2.63 10.35 6.05
C GLY A 84 1.31 10.20 6.80
N GLY A 85 1.37 10.27 8.12
CA GLY A 85 0.20 10.08 8.99
C GLY A 85 0.54 10.19 10.47
N ILE A 86 -0.30 9.58 11.30
CA ILE A 86 -0.22 9.65 12.76
C ILE A 86 -0.08 8.25 13.35
N ILE A 87 0.75 8.15 14.39
CA ILE A 87 0.85 6.99 15.28
C ILE A 87 0.56 7.44 16.70
N ASP A 88 -0.41 6.83 17.35
CA ASP A 88 -0.68 7.02 18.77
C ASP A 88 -0.01 5.89 19.58
N LEU A 89 0.84 6.28 20.49
CA LEU A 89 1.54 5.40 21.43
C LEU A 89 1.04 5.67 22.87
N GLY A 90 -0.17 5.24 23.13
CA GLY A 90 -0.85 5.43 24.39
C GLY A 90 -1.41 6.85 24.50
N ASN A 91 -0.76 7.74 25.24
CA ASN A 91 -1.26 9.11 25.43
C ASN A 91 -0.44 10.15 24.64
N GLN A 92 0.31 9.71 23.64
CA GLN A 92 1.16 10.59 22.86
C GLN A 92 1.06 10.25 21.37
N GLU A 93 0.70 11.27 20.62
CA GLU A 93 0.64 11.25 19.16
C GLU A 93 2.00 11.59 18.57
N PHE A 94 2.38 10.86 17.52
CA PHE A 94 3.56 11.09 16.71
C PHE A 94 3.18 11.15 15.25
N TYR A 95 3.81 12.05 14.51
CA TYR A 95 3.67 12.17 13.07
C TYR A 95 4.79 11.39 12.39
N TYR A 96 4.47 10.68 11.29
CA TYR A 96 5.45 10.02 10.45
C TYR A 96 5.37 10.55 9.01
N ASP A 97 6.49 10.53 8.30
CA ASP A 97 6.58 11.00 6.91
C ASP A 97 6.63 9.83 5.91
N SER A 98 7.10 8.68 6.34
CA SER A 98 7.19 7.49 5.49
C SER A 98 7.15 6.21 6.31
N TRP A 99 6.98 5.09 5.62
CA TRP A 99 7.00 3.78 6.24
C TRP A 99 7.57 2.71 5.29
N GLU A 100 7.99 1.61 5.87
CA GLU A 100 8.35 0.41 5.15
C GLU A 100 7.67 -0.81 5.76
N TYR A 101 7.31 -1.75 4.91
CA TYR A 101 6.74 -3.03 5.29
C TYR A 101 7.80 -4.11 5.21
N THR A 102 7.87 -4.98 6.21
CA THR A 102 8.78 -6.12 6.24
C THR A 102 8.05 -7.40 6.56
N CYS A 103 8.29 -8.43 5.75
CA CYS A 103 7.98 -9.82 6.05
C CYS A 103 9.27 -10.60 6.29
N GLU A 104 9.36 -11.24 7.45
CA GLU A 104 10.53 -12.04 7.84
C GLU A 104 10.09 -13.44 8.24
N TYR A 105 10.73 -14.47 7.69
CA TYR A 105 10.52 -15.87 8.04
C TYR A 105 11.67 -16.39 8.88
N ASP A 106 11.35 -17.05 10.00
CA ASP A 106 12.33 -17.72 10.84
C ASP A 106 12.80 -19.06 10.23
N ALA A 107 13.70 -19.75 10.92
CA ALA A 107 14.20 -21.07 10.53
C ALA A 107 13.11 -22.16 10.41
N ASN A 108 12.00 -21.98 11.11
CA ASN A 108 10.86 -22.90 11.11
C ASN A 108 9.80 -22.53 10.05
N GLY A 109 9.98 -21.40 9.36
CA GLY A 109 9.02 -20.91 8.38
C GLY A 109 7.87 -20.10 8.97
N ASN A 110 7.98 -19.64 10.24
CA ASN A 110 6.98 -18.75 10.82
C ASN A 110 7.22 -17.32 10.34
N ALA A 111 6.20 -16.69 9.80
CA ALA A 111 6.27 -15.33 9.31
C ALA A 111 6.02 -14.31 10.42
N THR A 112 6.81 -13.24 10.41
CA THR A 112 6.57 -12.01 11.18
C THR A 112 6.42 -10.85 10.22
N TYR A 113 5.37 -10.06 10.43
CA TYR A 113 5.02 -8.91 9.60
C TYR A 113 5.13 -7.64 10.43
N THR A 114 5.89 -6.68 9.95
CA THR A 114 6.13 -5.40 10.64
C THR A 114 6.04 -4.22 9.69
N TYR A 115 5.57 -3.11 10.24
CA TYR A 115 5.66 -1.79 9.63
C TYR A 115 6.66 -0.96 10.43
N THR A 116 7.65 -0.37 9.77
CA THR A 116 8.59 0.55 10.38
C THR A 116 8.29 1.95 9.86
N PHE A 117 7.88 2.82 10.75
CA PHE A 117 7.54 4.21 10.47
C PHE A 117 8.74 5.10 10.73
N THR A 118 9.07 5.96 9.76
CA THR A 118 10.05 7.03 9.92
C THR A 118 9.31 8.26 10.41
N LEU A 119 9.60 8.67 11.64
CA LEU A 119 8.91 9.80 12.26
C LEU A 119 9.35 11.12 11.63
N SER A 120 8.43 12.08 11.57
CA SER A 120 8.72 13.45 11.18
C SER A 120 9.75 14.09 12.12
N ASP A 121 10.29 15.19 11.70
CA ASP A 121 11.30 15.92 12.49
C ASP A 121 10.77 16.43 13.84
N SER A 122 11.68 17.04 14.62
CA SER A 122 11.40 17.53 15.96
C SER A 122 10.42 18.71 16.01
N GLU A 123 10.11 19.36 14.89
CA GLU A 123 9.09 20.41 14.85
C GLU A 123 7.71 19.80 15.06
N LYS A 124 7.44 18.66 14.42
CA LYS A 124 6.19 17.90 14.59
C LYS A 124 6.23 16.96 15.80
N ASN A 125 7.39 16.39 16.12
CA ASN A 125 7.59 15.45 17.23
C ASN A 125 8.57 15.98 18.31
N PRO A 126 8.23 17.04 19.05
CA PRO A 126 9.17 17.74 19.93
C PRO A 126 9.70 16.90 21.10
N ARG A 127 9.02 15.81 21.45
CA ARG A 127 9.46 14.93 22.55
C ARG A 127 10.31 13.76 22.13
N GLY A 128 10.43 13.50 20.80
CA GLY A 128 11.10 12.32 20.30
C GLY A 128 10.51 11.01 20.83
N ILE A 129 11.06 9.89 20.37
CA ILE A 129 10.67 8.58 20.85
C ILE A 129 11.71 7.96 21.76
N THR A 130 11.28 7.19 22.75
CA THR A 130 12.15 6.51 23.72
C THR A 130 11.87 5.01 23.75
N ASN A 131 12.86 4.23 24.19
CA ASN A 131 12.78 2.76 24.20
C ASN A 131 11.72 2.19 25.16
N ASP A 132 11.17 2.98 26.07
CA ASP A 132 10.08 2.57 26.96
C ASP A 132 8.76 2.34 26.20
N ARG A 133 8.70 2.70 24.91
CA ARG A 133 7.58 2.42 24.01
C ARG A 133 7.57 0.98 23.51
N VAL A 134 8.70 0.28 23.55
CA VAL A 134 8.77 -1.13 23.15
C VAL A 134 7.87 -1.99 24.03
N GLY A 135 7.09 -2.86 23.40
CA GLY A 135 6.07 -3.68 24.05
C GLY A 135 4.70 -2.99 24.24
N LYS A 136 4.61 -1.68 23.99
CA LYS A 136 3.33 -0.96 24.06
C LYS A 136 2.47 -1.20 22.82
N LYS A 137 1.16 -0.96 22.95
CA LYS A 137 0.22 -0.91 21.84
C LYS A 137 0.47 0.37 21.05
N ALA A 138 0.50 0.24 19.72
CA ALA A 138 0.45 1.36 18.79
C ALA A 138 -0.91 1.37 18.07
N GLU A 139 -1.48 2.55 17.86
CA GLU A 139 -2.61 2.80 16.98
C GLU A 139 -2.14 3.66 15.82
N ILE A 140 -2.36 3.21 14.59
CA ILE A 140 -1.88 3.84 13.37
C ILE A 140 -3.07 4.35 12.57
N GLY A 141 -2.97 5.59 12.09
CA GLY A 141 -3.99 6.23 11.27
C GLY A 141 -5.15 6.81 12.07
N THR A 142 -6.00 7.54 11.38
CA THR A 142 -7.22 8.14 11.90
C THR A 142 -8.43 7.46 11.28
N ASP A 143 -9.33 6.96 12.08
CA ASP A 143 -10.57 6.31 11.63
C ASP A 143 -11.75 7.27 11.68
N LEU A 144 -12.42 7.44 10.54
CA LEU A 144 -13.75 8.00 10.47
C LEU A 144 -14.72 6.89 10.10
N SER A 145 -15.45 6.37 11.05
CA SER A 145 -16.35 5.20 10.91
C SER A 145 -17.53 5.41 9.94
N TYR A 146 -17.34 6.20 8.88
CA TYR A 146 -18.32 6.45 7.82
C TYR A 146 -17.81 5.91 6.49
N GLN A 147 -18.69 5.34 5.69
CA GLN A 147 -18.38 4.87 4.34
C GLN A 147 -18.60 6.01 3.34
N GLY A 148 -17.63 6.90 3.24
CA GLY A 148 -17.60 7.99 2.27
C GLY A 148 -16.81 7.64 1.00
N ILE A 149 -16.55 8.66 0.19
CA ILE A 149 -15.77 8.52 -1.06
C ILE A 149 -14.40 7.85 -0.81
N PRO A 150 -13.60 8.22 0.22
CA PRO A 150 -12.32 7.58 0.48
C PRO A 150 -12.43 6.08 0.74
N TYR A 151 -13.49 5.63 1.44
CA TYR A 151 -13.74 4.20 1.64
C TYR A 151 -13.87 3.43 0.32
N TYR A 152 -14.70 3.92 -0.60
CA TYR A 152 -14.88 3.25 -1.90
C TYR A 152 -13.64 3.37 -2.80
N MET A 153 -12.90 4.47 -2.71
CA MET A 153 -11.62 4.62 -3.41
C MET A 153 -10.59 3.62 -2.91
N ASN A 154 -10.51 3.37 -1.60
CA ASN A 154 -9.63 2.37 -1.01
C ASN A 154 -9.98 0.96 -1.49
N GLN A 155 -11.27 0.60 -1.50
CA GLN A 155 -11.72 -0.70 -2.03
C GLN A 155 -11.35 -0.87 -3.52
N MET A 156 -11.49 0.18 -4.31
CA MET A 156 -11.09 0.17 -5.72
C MET A 156 -9.58 0.04 -5.89
N ASN A 157 -8.79 0.73 -5.08
CA ASN A 157 -7.33 0.64 -5.10
C ASN A 157 -6.85 -0.78 -4.75
N GLU A 158 -7.40 -1.41 -3.72
CA GLU A 158 -7.10 -2.80 -3.35
C GLU A 158 -7.38 -3.76 -4.51
N TRP A 159 -8.53 -3.59 -5.15
CA TRP A 159 -8.91 -4.41 -6.30
C TRP A 159 -7.93 -4.21 -7.47
N ILE A 160 -7.62 -2.96 -7.83
CA ILE A 160 -6.69 -2.62 -8.92
C ILE A 160 -5.31 -3.21 -8.67
N ARG A 161 -4.76 -3.07 -7.45
CA ARG A 161 -3.47 -3.62 -7.06
C ARG A 161 -3.45 -5.14 -7.23
N THR A 162 -4.43 -5.82 -6.64
CA THR A 162 -4.53 -7.28 -6.66
C THR A 162 -4.73 -7.79 -8.08
N PHE A 163 -5.67 -7.21 -8.83
CA PHE A 163 -5.95 -7.57 -10.21
C PHE A 163 -4.73 -7.36 -11.11
N SER A 164 -4.12 -6.16 -11.08
CA SER A 164 -2.96 -5.83 -11.91
C SER A 164 -1.78 -6.75 -11.65
N GLN A 165 -1.50 -7.05 -10.37
CA GLN A 165 -0.42 -7.96 -10.02
C GLN A 165 -0.66 -9.35 -10.59
N LYS A 166 -1.83 -9.94 -10.34
CA LYS A 166 -2.14 -11.30 -10.81
C LYS A 166 -2.19 -11.40 -12.32
N PHE A 167 -2.76 -10.39 -12.97
CA PHE A 167 -2.81 -10.33 -14.43
C PHE A 167 -1.41 -10.24 -15.04
N ASN A 168 -0.59 -9.32 -14.55
CA ASN A 168 0.79 -9.16 -14.98
C ASN A 168 1.63 -10.42 -14.69
N ASP A 169 1.41 -11.09 -13.56
CA ASP A 169 2.09 -12.34 -13.21
C ASP A 169 1.80 -13.45 -14.22
N ILE A 170 0.56 -13.55 -14.69
CA ILE A 170 0.19 -14.50 -15.74
C ILE A 170 0.90 -14.13 -17.05
N LEU A 171 0.81 -12.86 -17.50
CA LEU A 171 1.44 -12.43 -18.75
C LEU A 171 2.97 -12.64 -18.73
N THR A 172 3.64 -12.21 -17.66
CA THR A 172 5.09 -12.33 -17.52
C THR A 172 5.58 -13.76 -17.28
N SER A 173 4.67 -14.71 -17.03
CA SER A 173 5.00 -16.14 -16.98
C SER A 173 4.99 -16.82 -18.34
N GLY A 174 4.51 -16.13 -19.38
CA GLY A 174 4.35 -16.67 -20.73
C GLY A 174 5.23 -16.01 -21.77
N TYR A 175 4.91 -16.26 -23.04
CA TYR A 175 5.63 -15.78 -24.21
C TYR A 175 4.65 -15.17 -25.23
N SER A 176 5.13 -14.18 -25.97
CA SER A 176 4.41 -13.54 -27.08
C SER A 176 4.27 -14.49 -28.29
N GLY A 177 3.54 -14.06 -29.29
CA GLY A 177 3.41 -14.78 -30.57
C GLY A 177 4.75 -14.97 -31.30
N SER A 178 5.71 -14.08 -31.11
CA SER A 178 7.07 -14.16 -31.66
C SER A 178 8.02 -15.05 -30.83
N GLY A 179 7.61 -15.50 -29.66
CA GLY A 179 8.41 -16.29 -28.73
C GLY A 179 9.24 -15.49 -27.74
N ASP A 180 9.03 -14.18 -27.70
CA ASP A 180 9.67 -13.31 -26.70
C ASP A 180 8.98 -13.43 -25.34
N PRO A 181 9.71 -13.26 -24.22
CA PRO A 181 9.11 -13.25 -22.88
C PRO A 181 7.99 -12.22 -22.78
N GLY A 182 6.89 -12.60 -22.13
CA GLY A 182 5.77 -11.71 -21.91
C GLY A 182 6.13 -10.52 -21.01
N VAL A 183 5.51 -9.37 -21.29
CA VAL A 183 5.68 -8.13 -20.53
C VAL A 183 4.44 -7.82 -19.71
N LYS A 184 4.56 -6.94 -18.72
CA LYS A 184 3.43 -6.43 -17.94
C LYS A 184 2.49 -5.66 -18.85
N MET A 185 1.18 -5.75 -18.60
CA MET A 185 0.17 -4.96 -19.30
C MET A 185 -0.26 -3.75 -18.47
N PHE A 186 -0.52 -3.96 -17.20
CA PHE A 186 -1.03 -2.93 -16.31
C PHE A 186 0.07 -2.26 -15.50
N THR A 187 0.02 -0.95 -15.43
CA THR A 187 0.92 -0.09 -14.67
C THR A 187 0.16 1.13 -14.16
N GLY A 188 0.85 2.19 -13.82
CA GLY A 188 0.29 3.47 -13.45
C GLY A 188 1.25 4.61 -13.73
N ASN A 189 0.69 5.80 -13.91
CA ASN A 189 1.45 7.01 -14.21
C ASN A 189 1.97 7.66 -12.93
N LYS A 190 3.23 8.10 -12.94
CA LYS A 190 3.81 8.86 -11.82
C LYS A 190 3.23 10.28 -11.80
N ALA A 191 2.87 10.76 -10.62
CA ALA A 191 2.23 12.08 -10.48
C ALA A 191 3.16 13.26 -10.85
N THR A 192 4.48 13.06 -10.77
CA THR A 192 5.49 14.13 -10.92
C THR A 192 6.24 14.09 -12.24
N SER A 193 6.02 13.09 -13.06
CA SER A 193 6.67 12.94 -14.37
C SER A 193 5.71 12.28 -15.37
N SER A 194 6.08 12.28 -16.65
CA SER A 194 5.38 11.50 -17.68
C SER A 194 5.78 10.01 -17.69
N GLU A 195 6.50 9.55 -16.69
CA GLU A 195 6.95 8.16 -16.58
C GLU A 195 5.89 7.28 -15.96
N GLN A 196 5.89 6.02 -16.35
CA GLN A 196 5.10 4.97 -15.73
C GLN A 196 5.89 4.26 -14.62
N PHE A 197 5.18 3.66 -13.65
CA PHE A 197 5.82 2.81 -12.64
C PHE A 197 6.39 1.54 -13.29
N LEU A 198 7.61 1.19 -12.94
CA LEU A 198 8.24 -0.05 -13.39
C LEU A 198 7.60 -1.29 -12.74
N LEU A 199 6.91 -1.09 -11.60
CA LEU A 199 6.35 -2.17 -10.79
C LEU A 199 7.41 -3.26 -10.58
N ASP A 200 8.55 -2.86 -10.03
CA ASP A 200 9.65 -3.77 -9.78
C ASP A 200 9.16 -4.94 -8.92
N ASP A 201 9.92 -6.05 -8.95
CA ASP A 201 9.48 -7.28 -8.31
C ASP A 201 9.60 -7.28 -6.78
N ALA A 202 9.67 -6.11 -6.11
CA ALA A 202 9.71 -6.08 -4.65
C ALA A 202 8.49 -6.78 -4.04
N ALA A 203 7.29 -6.51 -4.56
CA ALA A 203 6.08 -7.22 -4.16
C ALA A 203 6.08 -8.68 -4.61
N LYS A 204 6.63 -9.00 -5.79
CA LYS A 204 6.79 -10.39 -6.26
C LYS A 204 7.82 -11.19 -5.48
N ARG A 205 8.91 -10.55 -5.05
CA ARG A 205 9.90 -11.18 -4.16
C ARG A 205 9.26 -11.61 -2.85
N TYR A 206 8.31 -10.83 -2.36
CA TYR A 206 7.51 -11.16 -1.19
C TYR A 206 6.71 -12.47 -1.35
N ASP A 207 6.03 -12.67 -2.48
CA ASP A 207 5.24 -13.88 -2.75
C ASP A 207 6.10 -15.11 -3.08
N LYS A 208 7.27 -14.90 -3.68
CA LYS A 208 8.16 -15.98 -4.18
C LYS A 208 9.34 -16.30 -3.27
N GLN A 209 9.51 -15.56 -2.17
CA GLN A 209 10.64 -15.79 -1.27
C GLN A 209 10.62 -17.19 -0.65
N GLU A 210 11.78 -17.73 -0.37
CA GLU A 210 11.90 -18.93 0.46
C GLU A 210 11.36 -18.66 1.86
N LYS A 211 10.40 -19.48 2.30
CA LYS A 211 9.75 -19.32 3.61
C LYS A 211 10.61 -19.86 4.77
N LYS A 212 11.92 -19.61 4.75
CA LYS A 212 12.87 -19.94 5.82
C LYS A 212 14.05 -18.98 5.80
N ASN A 213 14.37 -18.39 6.97
CA ASN A 213 15.51 -17.49 7.14
C ASN A 213 15.59 -16.41 6.06
N SER A 214 14.46 -15.88 5.65
CA SER A 214 14.36 -14.91 4.58
C SER A 214 13.64 -13.65 5.04
N LYS A 215 14.04 -12.51 4.48
CA LYS A 215 13.48 -11.20 4.79
C LYS A 215 13.26 -10.42 3.51
N VAL A 216 12.06 -9.85 3.36
CA VAL A 216 11.74 -8.93 2.28
C VAL A 216 11.21 -7.64 2.89
N THR A 217 11.73 -6.50 2.43
CA THR A 217 11.27 -5.17 2.82
C THR A 217 10.81 -4.42 1.58
N VAL A 218 9.66 -3.78 1.67
CA VAL A 218 9.08 -2.92 0.65
C VAL A 218 8.87 -1.54 1.26
N LYS A 219 9.47 -0.52 0.66
CA LYS A 219 9.28 0.88 1.08
C LYS A 219 8.08 1.48 0.39
N VAL A 220 7.40 2.39 1.05
CA VAL A 220 6.24 3.09 0.51
C VAL A 220 6.52 3.77 -0.85
N ASN A 221 7.75 4.24 -1.05
CA ASN A 221 8.17 4.92 -2.28
C ASN A 221 8.75 4.00 -3.36
N ASP A 222 8.84 2.69 -3.12
CA ASP A 222 9.28 1.73 -4.15
C ASP A 222 8.27 1.70 -5.31
N ASP A 223 8.75 1.43 -6.52
CA ASP A 223 7.90 1.21 -7.71
C ASP A 223 7.18 -0.14 -7.60
N SER A 224 6.29 -0.28 -6.62
CA SER A 224 5.54 -1.49 -6.29
C SER A 224 4.06 -1.36 -6.65
N TYR A 225 3.34 -2.48 -6.66
CA TYR A 225 1.89 -2.47 -6.89
C TYR A 225 1.12 -1.63 -5.86
N TYR A 226 1.69 -1.39 -4.68
CA TYR A 226 1.11 -0.49 -3.68
C TYR A 226 0.86 0.93 -4.22
N ARG A 227 1.68 1.39 -5.18
CA ARG A 227 1.55 2.71 -5.80
C ARG A 227 0.38 2.84 -6.77
N LEU A 228 -0.24 1.72 -7.17
CA LEU A 228 -1.39 1.75 -8.07
C LEU A 228 -2.66 2.17 -7.34
N THR A 229 -3.35 3.11 -7.95
CA THR A 229 -4.63 3.64 -7.51
C THR A 229 -5.57 3.77 -8.70
N ALA A 230 -6.86 3.89 -8.45
CA ALA A 230 -7.85 4.18 -9.50
C ALA A 230 -7.58 5.49 -10.27
N LYS A 231 -6.79 6.38 -9.68
CA LYS A 231 -6.46 7.68 -10.27
C LYS A 231 -5.31 7.61 -11.28
N ASN A 232 -4.34 6.71 -11.05
CA ASN A 232 -3.11 6.65 -11.85
C ASN A 232 -2.98 5.36 -12.67
N PHE A 233 -3.91 4.41 -12.52
CA PHE A 233 -3.91 3.14 -13.22
C PHE A 233 -3.95 3.34 -14.74
N ASP A 234 -3.09 2.60 -15.45
CA ASP A 234 -2.93 2.72 -16.89
C ASP A 234 -2.41 1.42 -17.52
N ILE A 235 -2.43 1.36 -18.84
CA ILE A 235 -1.77 0.34 -19.63
C ILE A 235 -0.32 0.77 -19.89
N LEU A 236 0.61 -0.18 -19.94
CA LEU A 236 2.00 0.10 -20.26
C LEU A 236 2.13 0.67 -21.69
N ASP A 237 2.75 1.84 -21.85
CA ASP A 237 2.92 2.53 -23.14
C ASP A 237 3.50 1.60 -24.23
N ALA A 238 4.46 0.76 -23.87
CA ALA A 238 5.04 -0.20 -24.82
C ALA A 238 3.99 -1.20 -25.34
N MET A 239 3.03 -1.60 -24.50
CA MET A 239 1.95 -2.52 -24.89
C MET A 239 0.91 -1.81 -25.77
N GLU A 240 0.65 -0.52 -25.54
CA GLU A 240 -0.22 0.28 -26.42
C GLU A 240 0.39 0.50 -27.80
N GLN A 241 1.71 0.74 -27.87
CA GLN A 241 2.43 0.94 -29.11
C GLN A 241 2.59 -0.35 -29.92
N ASP A 242 2.78 -1.47 -29.22
CA ASP A 242 2.94 -2.78 -29.87
C ASP A 242 2.18 -3.87 -29.10
N PRO A 243 0.88 -4.11 -29.41
CA PRO A 243 0.09 -5.16 -28.79
C PRO A 243 0.62 -6.58 -29.03
N SER A 244 1.53 -6.78 -29.97
CA SER A 244 2.14 -8.09 -30.23
C SER A 244 3.05 -8.57 -29.10
N LEU A 245 3.45 -7.67 -28.19
CA LEU A 245 4.17 -7.99 -26.97
C LEU A 245 3.34 -8.79 -25.96
N MET A 246 2.02 -8.82 -26.12
CA MET A 246 1.14 -9.56 -25.23
C MET A 246 1.45 -11.06 -25.31
N ALA A 247 1.76 -11.65 -24.14
CA ALA A 247 1.93 -13.08 -24.05
C ALA A 247 0.61 -13.82 -24.30
N ASN A 248 0.67 -14.88 -25.10
CA ASN A 248 -0.50 -15.70 -25.47
C ASN A 248 -0.26 -17.20 -25.30
N ARG A 249 0.95 -17.63 -24.97
CA ARG A 249 1.34 -19.02 -24.78
C ARG A 249 2.25 -19.21 -23.56
N LYS A 250 2.26 -20.42 -22.99
CA LYS A 250 3.08 -20.74 -21.79
C LYS A 250 4.53 -21.02 -22.10
N ASN A 251 4.82 -21.60 -23.26
CA ASN A 251 6.19 -21.92 -23.68
C ASN A 251 6.50 -21.25 -25.02
N ALA A 252 7.73 -20.82 -25.23
CA ALA A 252 8.15 -20.16 -26.45
C ALA A 252 7.97 -21.04 -27.71
N SER A 253 8.02 -22.38 -27.55
CA SER A 253 7.84 -23.37 -28.60
C SER A 253 6.40 -23.74 -28.91
N ASP A 254 5.42 -23.26 -28.12
CA ASP A 254 4.03 -23.60 -28.32
C ASP A 254 3.52 -23.00 -29.64
N GLY A 255 2.66 -23.74 -30.32
CA GLY A 255 2.01 -23.28 -31.54
C GLY A 255 0.87 -22.27 -31.24
N VAL A 256 0.39 -21.64 -32.30
CA VAL A 256 -0.72 -20.65 -32.22
C VAL A 256 -2.04 -21.23 -31.71
N GLU A 257 -2.14 -22.55 -31.64
CA GLU A 257 -3.33 -23.27 -31.19
C GLU A 257 -3.37 -23.44 -29.66
N GLN A 258 -2.27 -23.14 -28.97
CA GLN A 258 -2.17 -23.27 -27.51
C GLN A 258 -2.74 -22.02 -26.83
N ASN A 259 -3.85 -22.21 -26.10
CA ASN A 259 -4.61 -21.12 -25.47
C ASN A 259 -4.55 -21.13 -23.94
N ASP A 260 -3.67 -21.90 -23.34
CA ASP A 260 -3.66 -22.15 -21.91
C ASP A 260 -3.33 -20.88 -21.11
N LEU A 261 -2.47 -19.97 -21.60
CA LEU A 261 -2.24 -18.69 -20.93
C LEU A 261 -3.49 -17.80 -20.95
N LEU A 262 -4.19 -17.74 -22.09
CA LEU A 262 -5.43 -16.98 -22.21
C LEU A 262 -6.54 -17.59 -21.34
N ASN A 263 -6.57 -18.91 -21.16
CA ASN A 263 -7.48 -19.57 -20.24
C ASN A 263 -7.17 -19.21 -18.78
N ASP A 264 -5.89 -19.06 -18.41
CA ASP A 264 -5.52 -18.59 -17.07
C ASP A 264 -6.00 -17.17 -16.82
N LEU A 265 -5.85 -16.26 -17.80
CA LEU A 265 -6.41 -14.90 -17.74
C LEU A 265 -7.93 -14.89 -17.62
N LYS A 266 -8.62 -15.73 -18.41
CA LYS A 266 -10.07 -15.89 -18.32
C LYS A 266 -10.50 -16.39 -16.94
N ASN A 267 -9.78 -17.37 -16.39
CA ASN A 267 -10.06 -17.91 -15.07
C ASN A 267 -9.83 -16.88 -13.95
N LEU A 268 -8.89 -15.96 -14.13
CA LEU A 268 -8.70 -14.85 -13.18
C LEU A 268 -9.96 -13.96 -13.10
N ALA A 269 -10.63 -13.70 -14.23
CA ALA A 269 -11.85 -12.88 -14.26
C ALA A 269 -13.07 -13.57 -13.64
N THR A 270 -13.07 -14.90 -13.55
CA THR A 270 -14.23 -15.70 -13.10
C THR A 270 -14.06 -16.36 -11.74
N ASP A 271 -12.83 -16.58 -11.30
CA ASP A 271 -12.51 -17.26 -10.04
C ASP A 271 -12.31 -16.26 -8.89
N LYS A 272 -13.38 -16.06 -8.12
CA LYS A 272 -13.38 -15.16 -6.96
C LYS A 272 -12.37 -15.57 -5.87
N SER A 273 -11.88 -16.80 -5.85
CA SER A 273 -10.87 -17.25 -4.87
C SER A 273 -9.47 -16.72 -5.18
N LYS A 274 -9.25 -16.20 -6.38
CA LYS A 274 -7.97 -15.67 -6.87
C LYS A 274 -7.86 -14.14 -6.77
N MET A 275 -8.94 -13.47 -6.40
CA MET A 275 -9.02 -12.01 -6.30
C MET A 275 -9.06 -11.51 -4.85
#